data_d41878c35733e9bfcebf0b54478530f3
#
_entry.id   d41878c35733e9bfcebf0b54478530f3
#
_cell.length_a   1.000
_cell.length_b   1.000
_cell.length_c   1.000
_cell.angle_alpha   90.00
_cell.angle_beta   90.00
_cell.angle_gamma   90.00
#
_symmetry.space_group_name_H-M   'P 1'
#
loop_
_entity.id
_entity.type
_entity.pdbx_description
1 polymer ?
#
loop_
_entity_poly.entity_id
_entity_poly.type
_entity_poly.pdbx_seq_one_letter_code
_entity_poly.pdbx_strand_id
1 'polypeptide(L)'
;MNKEAKTVKCGEGEAMSVLGTKVRFLLEAARTDNTFSLMEVELPKDQGPPPHDHPWDEAYYIIDGDVWFLVDDKEMVVSTGDFVYAPGGTLHSFRGAGDKPARVLVLDAPATAEGFFRDAAREVVSIPEDFAKVPEIGARYQMRFMPPAG
;
A
#
# COMPACT_ATOMS: atom_id res chain seq x y z
N MET A 1 -7.53 -7.50 24.71
CA MET A 1 -6.32 -7.55 23.89
C MET A 1 -5.25 -6.64 24.49
N ASN A 2 -4.04 -7.14 24.61
CA ASN A 2 -2.95 -6.37 25.22
C ASN A 2 -2.24 -5.56 24.13
N LYS A 3 -2.39 -4.24 24.22
CA LYS A 3 -1.60 -3.32 23.39
C LYS A 3 -0.26 -3.12 24.11
N GLU A 4 0.80 -3.61 23.50
CA GLU A 4 2.14 -3.50 24.03
C GLU A 4 2.96 -2.52 23.21
N ALA A 5 3.85 -1.79 23.89
CA ALA A 5 4.79 -0.91 23.20
C ALA A 5 5.70 -1.73 22.29
N LYS A 6 6.05 -1.15 21.15
CA LYS A 6 6.87 -1.83 20.15
C LYS A 6 7.89 -0.84 19.57
N THR A 7 9.08 -1.32 19.33
CA THR A 7 10.11 -0.57 18.60
C THR A 7 10.56 -1.39 17.41
N VAL A 8 10.63 -0.76 16.25
CA VAL A 8 11.17 -1.36 15.03
C VAL A 8 12.29 -0.45 14.54
N LYS A 9 13.51 -0.97 14.53
CA LYS A 9 14.65 -0.21 14.04
C LYS A 9 14.68 -0.24 12.52
N CYS A 10 15.43 0.70 11.93
CA CYS A 10 15.60 0.78 10.49
C CYS A 10 16.01 -0.57 9.91
N GLY A 11 15.30 -1.03 8.88
CA GLY A 11 15.56 -2.31 8.24
C GLY A 11 15.01 -3.54 8.95
N GLU A 12 14.52 -3.41 10.16
CA GLU A 12 13.86 -4.51 10.88
C GLU A 12 12.39 -4.60 10.51
N GLY A 13 11.75 -5.68 10.91
CA GLY A 13 10.35 -5.94 10.66
C GLY A 13 10.14 -6.94 9.53
N GLU A 14 8.93 -7.48 9.46
CA GLU A 14 8.57 -8.44 8.42
C GLU A 14 8.39 -7.73 7.08
N ALA A 15 9.16 -8.16 6.08
CA ALA A 15 9.09 -7.61 4.73
C ALA A 15 8.56 -8.65 3.76
N MET A 16 7.79 -8.20 2.77
CA MET A 16 7.23 -9.06 1.73
C MET A 16 7.17 -8.32 0.40
N SER A 17 7.20 -9.07 -0.71
CA SER A 17 7.02 -8.53 -2.04
C SER A 17 5.54 -8.54 -2.40
N VAL A 18 5.00 -7.40 -2.80
CA VAL A 18 3.59 -7.24 -3.16
C VAL A 18 3.50 -6.42 -4.45
N LEU A 19 3.04 -7.04 -5.54
CA LEU A 19 2.80 -6.36 -6.82
C LEU A 19 3.98 -5.50 -7.30
N GLY A 20 5.19 -6.04 -7.22
CA GLY A 20 6.40 -5.33 -7.65
C GLY A 20 6.95 -4.34 -6.65
N THR A 21 6.32 -4.20 -5.49
CA THR A 21 6.76 -3.33 -4.40
C THR A 21 7.26 -4.15 -3.23
N LYS A 22 7.99 -3.52 -2.31
CA LYS A 22 8.41 -4.14 -1.06
C LYS A 22 7.67 -3.50 0.09
N VAL A 23 6.96 -4.30 0.85
CA VAL A 23 6.15 -3.84 1.99
C VAL A 23 6.77 -4.36 3.28
N ARG A 24 6.97 -3.46 4.23
CA ARG A 24 7.49 -3.81 5.56
C ARG A 24 6.52 -3.31 6.62
N PHE A 25 5.94 -4.23 7.40
CA PHE A 25 5.03 -3.87 8.47
C PHE A 25 5.78 -3.31 9.66
N LEU A 26 5.41 -2.10 10.08
CA LEU A 26 5.90 -1.46 11.28
C LEU A 26 4.96 -1.72 12.46
N LEU A 27 3.66 -1.74 12.19
CA LEU A 27 2.65 -1.97 13.21
C LEU A 27 1.49 -2.74 12.58
N GLU A 28 1.34 -3.99 13.01
CA GLU A 28 0.34 -4.89 12.48
C GLU A 28 -1.02 -4.68 13.16
N ALA A 29 -2.09 -5.10 12.47
CA ALA A 29 -3.47 -5.00 12.94
C ALA A 29 -3.70 -5.58 14.34
N ALA A 30 -3.08 -6.72 14.64
CA ALA A 30 -3.23 -7.39 15.94
C ALA A 30 -2.70 -6.55 17.11
N ARG A 31 -1.76 -5.64 16.84
CA ARG A 31 -1.17 -4.77 17.86
C ARG A 31 -2.04 -3.58 18.24
N THR A 32 -2.97 -3.21 17.37
CA THR A 32 -3.80 -2.01 17.54
C THR A 32 -5.28 -2.34 17.74
N ASP A 33 -5.59 -3.61 17.95
CA ASP A 33 -6.98 -4.07 18.01
C ASP A 33 -7.75 -3.72 16.73
N ASN A 34 -7.07 -3.86 15.61
CA ASN A 34 -7.58 -3.59 14.26
C ASN A 34 -7.97 -2.13 14.00
N THR A 35 -7.52 -1.20 14.82
CA THR A 35 -7.88 0.22 14.65
C THR A 35 -7.07 0.91 13.55
N PHE A 36 -5.81 0.53 13.39
CA PHE A 36 -4.96 1.03 12.30
C PHE A 36 -3.73 0.12 12.13
N SER A 37 -3.08 0.24 10.99
CA SER A 37 -1.78 -0.37 10.73
C SER A 37 -0.84 0.64 10.11
N LEU A 38 0.45 0.41 10.26
CA LEU A 38 1.51 1.22 9.65
C LEU A 38 2.46 0.30 8.89
N MET A 39 2.81 0.70 7.68
CA MET A 39 3.80 -0.01 6.88
C MET A 39 4.67 0.97 6.13
N GLU A 40 5.88 0.56 5.83
CA GLU A 40 6.77 1.26 4.92
C GLU A 40 6.77 0.52 3.60
N VAL A 41 6.50 1.25 2.52
CA VAL A 41 6.45 0.69 1.17
C VAL A 41 7.59 1.28 0.36
N GLU A 42 8.36 0.41 -0.29
CA GLU A 42 9.39 0.79 -1.25
C GLU A 42 8.83 0.62 -2.66
N LEU A 43 8.83 1.72 -3.41
CA LEU A 43 8.23 1.81 -4.73
C LEU A 43 9.30 2.02 -5.79
N PRO A 44 9.74 0.96 -6.47
CA PRO A 44 10.58 1.13 -7.66
C PRO A 44 9.84 1.92 -8.74
N LYS A 45 10.57 2.48 -9.68
CA LYS A 45 10.01 3.25 -10.78
C LYS A 45 8.91 2.45 -11.51
N ASP A 46 7.77 3.10 -11.73
CA ASP A 46 6.61 2.57 -12.42
C ASP A 46 5.93 1.37 -11.72
N GLN A 47 6.36 1.01 -10.50
CA GLN A 47 5.75 -0.07 -9.72
C GLN A 47 4.80 0.49 -8.67
N GLY A 48 3.66 -0.17 -8.54
CA GLY A 48 2.63 0.18 -7.57
C GLY A 48 1.28 -0.44 -7.95
N PRO A 49 0.28 -0.34 -7.08
CA PRO A 49 -1.03 -0.92 -7.34
C PRO A 49 -1.77 -0.17 -8.47
N PRO A 50 -2.53 -0.90 -9.30
CA PRO A 50 -3.40 -0.23 -10.27
C PRO A 50 -4.51 0.55 -9.58
N PRO A 51 -5.26 1.42 -10.31
CA PRO A 51 -6.36 2.17 -9.72
C PRO A 51 -7.37 1.29 -9.00
N HIS A 52 -7.69 1.66 -7.77
CA HIS A 52 -8.58 0.88 -6.91
C HIS A 52 -9.25 1.78 -5.86
N ASP A 53 -10.26 1.25 -5.21
CA ASP A 53 -10.85 1.86 -4.03
C ASP A 53 -11.10 0.81 -2.94
N HIS A 54 -11.31 1.27 -1.73
CA HIS A 54 -11.63 0.44 -0.57
C HIS A 54 -12.32 1.28 0.52
N PRO A 55 -13.03 0.66 1.46
CA PRO A 55 -13.82 1.43 2.43
C PRO A 55 -13.03 2.05 3.58
N TRP A 56 -11.77 1.67 3.79
CA TRP A 56 -10.97 2.25 4.87
C TRP A 56 -10.20 3.49 4.41
N ASP A 57 -9.80 4.31 5.38
CA ASP A 57 -8.98 5.49 5.15
C ASP A 57 -7.53 5.11 4.96
N GLU A 58 -6.83 5.83 4.09
CA GLU A 58 -5.41 5.62 3.84
C GLU A 58 -4.67 6.95 3.77
N ALA A 59 -3.53 7.03 4.44
CA ALA A 59 -2.71 8.22 4.46
C ALA A 59 -1.26 7.84 4.14
N TYR A 60 -0.57 8.73 3.41
CA TYR A 60 0.77 8.50 2.90
C TYR A 60 1.68 9.67 3.26
N TYR A 61 2.84 9.37 3.83
CA TYR A 61 3.90 10.35 4.05
C TYR A 61 5.13 9.90 3.26
N ILE A 62 5.65 10.77 2.40
CA ILE A 62 6.79 10.43 1.55
C ILE A 62 8.07 10.62 2.36
N ILE A 63 8.71 9.51 2.71
CA ILE A 63 9.94 9.50 3.49
C ILE A 63 11.11 9.94 2.60
N ASP A 64 11.17 9.41 1.37
CA ASP A 64 12.25 9.70 0.43
C ASP A 64 11.81 9.39 -1.00
N GLY A 65 12.17 10.25 -1.94
CA GLY A 65 11.96 10.04 -3.37
C GLY A 65 10.73 10.73 -3.92
N ASP A 66 10.35 10.31 -5.12
CA ASP A 66 9.23 10.88 -5.87
C ASP A 66 8.19 9.80 -6.14
N VAL A 67 6.92 10.14 -5.98
CA VAL A 67 5.79 9.23 -6.16
C VAL A 67 4.72 9.90 -7.02
N TRP A 68 4.31 9.21 -8.06
CA TRP A 68 3.14 9.60 -8.85
C TRP A 68 1.89 9.07 -8.14
N PHE A 69 0.89 9.94 -7.96
CA PHE A 69 -0.41 9.59 -7.41
C PHE A 69 -1.54 9.95 -8.36
N LEU A 70 -2.52 9.08 -8.42
CA LEU A 70 -3.86 9.38 -8.90
C LEU A 70 -4.78 9.39 -7.69
N VAL A 71 -5.51 10.50 -7.47
CA VAL A 71 -6.51 10.63 -6.41
C VAL A 71 -7.77 11.16 -7.07
N ASP A 72 -8.80 10.33 -7.14
CA ASP A 72 -10.00 10.54 -7.95
C ASP A 72 -9.64 10.77 -9.42
N ASP A 73 -9.80 11.98 -9.94
CA ASP A 73 -9.47 12.35 -11.31
C ASP A 73 -8.20 13.20 -11.42
N LYS A 74 -7.48 13.39 -10.31
CA LYS A 74 -6.31 14.26 -10.26
C LYS A 74 -5.03 13.45 -10.22
N GLU A 75 -4.12 13.77 -11.13
CA GLU A 75 -2.77 13.21 -11.13
C GLU A 75 -1.79 14.23 -10.57
N MET A 76 -0.82 13.75 -9.80
CA MET A 76 0.20 14.61 -9.20
C MET A 76 1.47 13.81 -8.94
N VAL A 77 2.59 14.50 -8.88
CA VAL A 77 3.84 13.93 -8.36
C VAL A 77 4.13 14.60 -7.03
N VAL A 78 4.32 13.79 -6.01
CA VAL A 78 4.70 14.26 -4.67
C VAL A 78 6.11 13.77 -4.35
N SER A 79 6.78 14.47 -3.46
CA SER A 79 8.20 14.23 -3.16
C SER A 79 8.43 14.18 -1.66
N THR A 80 9.67 13.92 -1.27
CA THR A 80 10.10 13.83 0.13
C THR A 80 9.48 14.92 1.00
N GLY A 81 8.80 14.53 2.07
CA GLY A 81 8.13 15.44 3.00
C GLY A 81 6.68 15.77 2.66
N ASP A 82 6.21 15.36 1.48
CA ASP A 82 4.81 15.58 1.09
C ASP A 82 3.88 14.53 1.71
N PHE A 83 2.60 14.88 1.79
CA PHE A 83 1.57 14.05 2.41
C PHE A 83 0.35 13.94 1.48
N VAL A 84 -0.23 12.73 1.40
CA VAL A 84 -1.46 12.47 0.65
C VAL A 84 -2.45 11.74 1.56
N TYR A 85 -3.71 12.18 1.54
CA TYR A 85 -4.80 11.51 2.24
C TYR A 85 -5.87 11.07 1.25
N ALA A 86 -6.21 9.79 1.30
CA ALA A 86 -7.29 9.19 0.52
C ALA A 86 -8.33 8.60 1.48
N PRO A 87 -9.42 9.34 1.77
CA PRO A 87 -10.49 8.79 2.61
C PRO A 87 -11.14 7.59 1.95
N GLY A 88 -11.77 6.74 2.76
CA GLY A 88 -12.47 5.56 2.28
C GLY A 88 -13.40 5.87 1.10
N GLY A 89 -13.38 5.02 0.08
CA GLY A 89 -14.16 5.20 -1.14
C GLY A 89 -13.50 6.02 -2.23
N THR A 90 -12.33 6.62 -1.97
CA THR A 90 -11.60 7.40 -2.96
C THR A 90 -10.87 6.47 -3.94
N LEU A 91 -11.08 6.68 -5.23
CA LEU A 91 -10.30 6.00 -6.26
C LEU A 91 -8.88 6.52 -6.23
N HIS A 92 -7.90 5.62 -6.12
CA HIS A 92 -6.50 6.04 -6.06
C HIS A 92 -5.55 4.99 -6.62
N SER A 93 -4.37 5.46 -6.99
CA SER A 93 -3.27 4.64 -7.48
C SER A 93 -1.97 5.39 -7.18
N PHE A 94 -0.88 4.66 -7.03
CA PHE A 94 0.42 5.29 -6.82
C PHE A 94 1.53 4.39 -7.34
N ARG A 95 2.65 5.00 -7.73
CA ARG A 95 3.83 4.29 -8.21
C ARG A 95 5.08 5.15 -8.05
N GLY A 96 6.23 4.50 -7.97
CA GLY A 96 7.49 5.24 -7.97
C GLY A 96 7.64 6.07 -9.24
N ALA A 97 8.13 7.30 -9.11
CA ALA A 97 8.29 8.23 -10.22
C ALA A 97 9.75 8.62 -10.48
N GLY A 98 10.66 8.25 -9.58
CA GLY A 98 12.08 8.58 -9.70
C GLY A 98 12.91 7.37 -10.12
N ASP A 99 14.18 7.62 -10.46
CA ASP A 99 15.13 6.56 -10.82
C ASP A 99 15.49 5.68 -9.63
N LYS A 100 15.44 6.24 -8.43
CA LYS A 100 15.62 5.49 -7.18
C LYS A 100 14.25 5.07 -6.65
N PRO A 101 14.13 3.88 -6.02
CA PRO A 101 12.89 3.52 -5.35
C PRO A 101 12.50 4.57 -4.30
N ALA A 102 11.24 4.97 -4.31
CA ALA A 102 10.69 5.85 -3.28
C ALA A 102 10.37 5.06 -2.03
N ARG A 103 10.40 5.72 -0.88
CA ARG A 103 9.99 5.13 0.40
C ARG A 103 8.83 5.93 0.97
N VAL A 104 7.76 5.23 1.31
CA VAL A 104 6.51 5.84 1.74
C VAL A 104 6.04 5.19 3.04
N LEU A 105 5.67 6.00 4.02
CA LEU A 105 4.96 5.51 5.21
C LEU A 105 3.47 5.51 4.90
N VAL A 106 2.81 4.38 5.11
CA VAL A 106 1.38 4.20 4.83
C VAL A 106 0.64 3.84 6.10
N LEU A 107 -0.42 4.59 6.39
CA LEU A 107 -1.34 4.32 7.49
C LEU A 107 -2.69 3.89 6.91
N ASP A 108 -3.21 2.77 7.40
CA ASP A 108 -4.55 2.27 7.06
C ASP A 108 -5.42 2.21 8.32
N ALA A 109 -6.62 2.76 8.26
CA ALA A 109 -7.55 2.79 9.40
C ALA A 109 -9.00 2.57 8.91
N PRO A 110 -9.66 1.47 9.37
CA PRO A 110 -9.10 0.36 10.14
C PRO A 110 -8.04 -0.45 9.39
N ALA A 111 -7.41 -1.40 10.07
CA ALA A 111 -6.24 -2.12 9.59
C ALA A 111 -6.56 -3.26 8.61
N THR A 112 -7.54 -3.10 7.76
CA THR A 112 -8.03 -4.14 6.83
C THR A 112 -7.03 -4.48 5.72
N ALA A 113 -6.21 -3.51 5.32
CA ALA A 113 -5.26 -3.67 4.21
C ALA A 113 -4.24 -4.79 4.42
N GLU A 114 -3.87 -5.06 5.67
CA GLU A 114 -2.86 -6.08 5.99
C GLU A 114 -3.19 -7.45 5.38
N GLY A 115 -4.46 -7.87 5.48
CA GLY A 115 -4.90 -9.15 4.92
C GLY A 115 -4.69 -9.22 3.42
N PHE A 116 -5.02 -8.15 2.71
CA PHE A 116 -4.79 -8.07 1.26
C PHE A 116 -3.30 -8.22 0.93
N PHE A 117 -2.43 -7.47 1.60
CA PHE A 117 -1.00 -7.52 1.33
C PHE A 117 -0.42 -8.90 1.60
N ARG A 118 -0.83 -9.56 2.67
CA ARG A 118 -0.36 -10.91 2.98
C ARG A 118 -0.82 -11.93 1.96
N ASP A 119 -2.09 -11.87 1.56
CA ASP A 119 -2.62 -12.78 0.54
C ASP A 119 -1.98 -12.53 -0.82
N ALA A 120 -1.83 -11.28 -1.23
CA ALA A 120 -1.19 -10.93 -2.48
C ALA A 120 0.28 -11.39 -2.52
N ALA A 121 1.02 -11.21 -1.43
CA ALA A 121 2.40 -11.66 -1.34
C ALA A 121 2.53 -13.17 -1.52
N ARG A 122 1.56 -13.93 -1.00
CA ARG A 122 1.55 -15.39 -1.08
C ARG A 122 1.10 -15.91 -2.43
N GLU A 123 0.08 -15.28 -3.03
CA GLU A 123 -0.61 -15.81 -4.21
C GLU A 123 -0.17 -15.20 -5.54
N VAL A 124 0.34 -13.96 -5.52
CA VAL A 124 0.82 -13.27 -6.73
C VAL A 124 2.34 -13.31 -6.74
N VAL A 125 2.88 -14.41 -7.24
CA VAL A 125 4.33 -14.67 -7.21
C VAL A 125 4.98 -14.29 -8.53
N SER A 126 4.32 -14.59 -9.65
CA SER A 126 4.82 -14.31 -11.00
C SER A 126 4.01 -13.21 -11.67
N ILE A 127 4.68 -12.15 -12.07
CA ILE A 127 4.06 -11.06 -12.83
C ILE A 127 4.61 -11.13 -14.26
N PRO A 128 3.74 -11.09 -15.31
CA PRO A 128 2.29 -10.79 -15.26
C PRO A 128 1.37 -12.01 -15.04
N GLU A 129 1.87 -13.23 -14.96
CA GLU A 129 1.07 -14.46 -15.02
C GLU A 129 -0.01 -14.50 -13.92
N ASP A 130 0.34 -14.11 -12.70
CA ASP A 130 -0.56 -14.15 -11.55
C ASP A 130 -1.36 -12.86 -11.36
N PHE A 131 -1.12 -11.85 -12.20
CA PHE A 131 -1.74 -10.53 -12.01
C PHE A 131 -3.27 -10.59 -12.08
N ALA A 132 -3.83 -11.52 -12.84
CA ALA A 132 -5.27 -11.72 -12.94
C ALA A 132 -5.93 -12.15 -11.61
N LYS A 133 -5.14 -12.62 -10.64
CA LYS A 133 -5.64 -12.98 -9.29
C LYS A 133 -5.92 -11.77 -8.40
N VAL A 134 -5.36 -10.61 -8.73
CA VAL A 134 -5.42 -9.42 -7.88
C VAL A 134 -6.85 -8.96 -7.58
N PRO A 135 -7.76 -8.84 -8.57
CA PRO A 135 -9.14 -8.43 -8.26
C PRO A 135 -9.88 -9.39 -7.32
N GLU A 136 -9.65 -10.69 -7.47
CA GLU A 136 -10.27 -11.71 -6.60
C GLU A 136 -9.76 -11.59 -5.16
N ILE A 137 -8.44 -11.43 -4.99
CA ILE A 137 -7.84 -11.23 -3.68
C ILE A 137 -8.37 -9.95 -3.04
N GLY A 138 -8.42 -8.87 -3.83
CA GLY A 138 -8.96 -7.59 -3.35
C GLY A 138 -10.40 -7.69 -2.87
N ALA A 139 -11.23 -8.46 -3.59
CA ALA A 139 -12.64 -8.64 -3.23
C ALA A 139 -12.85 -9.25 -1.84
N ARG A 140 -11.90 -10.05 -1.35
CA ARG A 140 -11.94 -10.62 0.01
C ARG A 140 -11.91 -9.53 1.08
N TYR A 141 -11.38 -8.36 0.74
CA TYR A 141 -11.15 -7.22 1.66
C TYR A 141 -11.92 -5.98 1.22
N GLN A 142 -12.92 -6.13 0.36
CA GLN A 142 -13.72 -5.02 -0.17
C GLN A 142 -12.91 -4.01 -1.00
N MET A 143 -11.79 -4.43 -1.57
CA MET A 143 -11.04 -3.64 -2.54
C MET A 143 -11.57 -3.89 -3.94
N ARG A 144 -11.80 -2.83 -4.69
CA ARG A 144 -12.21 -2.91 -6.08
C ARG A 144 -11.14 -2.32 -6.96
N PHE A 145 -10.66 -3.13 -7.91
CA PHE A 145 -9.69 -2.69 -8.89
C PHE A 145 -10.40 -2.32 -10.18
N MET A 146 -10.00 -1.19 -10.77
CA MET A 146 -10.54 -0.78 -12.06
C MET A 146 -9.98 -1.67 -13.15
N PRO A 147 -10.79 -2.07 -14.15
CA PRO A 147 -10.27 -2.82 -15.27
C PRO A 147 -9.24 -1.98 -16.04
N PRO A 148 -8.26 -2.61 -16.67
CA PRO A 148 -7.33 -1.86 -17.50
C PRO A 148 -8.08 -1.12 -18.61
N ALA A 149 -7.61 0.10 -18.91
CA ALA A 149 -8.15 0.86 -20.02
C ALA A 149 -7.98 0.06 -21.31
N GLY A 150 -9.09 -0.30 -21.93
CA GLY A 150 -9.14 -1.08 -23.15
C GLY A 150 -8.75 -0.23 -24.36
#